data_4390e61b17f40b5b67fbe98b738d0a5f
#
_entry.id   4390e61b17f40b5b67fbe98b738d0a5f
#
_cell.length_a   1.000
_cell.length_b   1.000
_cell.length_c   1.000
_cell.angle_alpha   90.00
_cell.angle_beta   90.00
_cell.angle_gamma   90.00
#
_symmetry.space_group_name_H-M   'P 1'
#
loop_
_entity.id
_entity.type
_entity.pdbx_description
1 polymer ?
#
loop_
_entity_poly.entity_id
_entity_poly.type
_entity_poly.pdbx_seq_one_letter_code
_entity_poly.pdbx_strand_id
1 'polypeptide(L)'
;MKGVYISDEKGGENVTKKEIRESLMEQLRLQNKTPDFYGDLVEDYLDYWSLKKKLIADIRKKGIRYEAVNGNGITVEKPNESVTNLPKITAAMLKILNDLNLKEPLSNSSAEDDYL
;
A
#
# COMPACT_ATOMS: atom_id res chain seq x y z
N MET A 1 -18.84 -6.61 14.60
CA MET A 1 -18.64 -6.73 14.12
C MET A 1 -18.47 -7.24 13.49
N LYS A 2 -18.41 -7.46 13.61
CA LYS A 2 -18.12 -7.95 13.06
C LYS A 2 -17.53 -8.32 12.50
N GLY A 3 -17.25 -8.41 12.77
CA GLY A 3 -16.58 -8.68 12.32
C GLY A 3 -15.86 -8.85 12.21
N VAL A 4 -15.96 -8.66 12.41
CA VAL A 4 -15.14 -8.72 12.28
C VAL A 4 -14.27 -9.13 12.32
N TYR A 5 -14.20 -9.03 12.70
CA TYR A 5 -13.24 -9.49 12.82
C TYR A 5 -12.93 -10.62 12.57
N ILE A 6 -13.26 -11.14 12.78
CA ILE A 6 -13.07 -12.21 12.65
C ILE A 6 -12.30 -12.59 11.81
N SER A 7 -12.60 -12.52 11.06
CA SER A 7 -11.76 -12.73 10.18
C SER A 7 -10.49 -12.38 10.64
N ASP A 8 -10.32 -12.25 11.71
CA ASP A 8 -9.18 -11.82 12.16
C ASP A 8 -8.07 -12.66 12.05
N GLU A 9 -8.22 -13.87 12.03
CA GLU A 9 -7.18 -14.70 11.95
C GLU A 9 -6.45 -14.47 10.76
N LYS A 10 -7.07 -14.15 9.76
CA LYS A 10 -6.39 -13.77 8.66
C LYS A 10 -6.34 -12.35 8.79
N GLY A 11 -7.07 -11.85 9.63
CA GLY A 11 -6.95 -10.59 9.98
C GLY A 11 -6.60 -9.51 9.13
N GLY A 12 -5.97 -8.64 9.62
CA GLY A 12 -5.67 -7.46 8.93
C GLY A 12 -4.96 -7.62 7.68
N GLU A 13 -4.32 -8.73 7.48
CA GLU A 13 -3.64 -8.89 6.28
C GLU A 13 -4.53 -9.14 5.17
N ASN A 14 -5.77 -9.34 5.41
CA ASN A 14 -6.68 -9.65 4.35
C ASN A 14 -7.61 -8.53 4.02
N VAL A 15 -7.20 -7.31 4.31
CA VAL A 15 -7.96 -6.15 3.88
C VAL A 15 -7.97 -6.14 2.37
N THR A 16 -9.13 -5.99 1.78
CA THR A 16 -9.25 -6.05 0.35
C THR A 16 -9.16 -4.69 -0.28
N LYS A 17 -8.84 -4.68 -1.57
CA LYS A 17 -8.77 -3.45 -2.32
C LYS A 17 -10.12 -2.73 -2.29
N LYS A 18 -11.20 -3.48 -2.33
CA LYS A 18 -12.52 -2.88 -2.27
C LYS A 18 -12.75 -2.16 -0.97
N GLU A 19 -12.32 -2.77 0.13
CA GLU A 19 -12.49 -2.14 1.43
C GLU A 19 -11.71 -0.87 1.55
N ILE A 20 -10.51 -0.84 1.00
CA ILE A 20 -9.70 0.35 1.03
C ILE A 20 -10.33 1.43 0.20
N ARG A 21 -10.84 1.07 -0.98
CA ARG A 21 -11.51 2.03 -1.84
C ARG A 21 -12.70 2.67 -1.12
N GLU A 22 -13.51 1.83 -0.49
CA GLU A 22 -14.68 2.34 0.18
C GLU A 22 -14.33 3.25 1.34
N SER A 23 -13.27 2.91 2.06
CA SER A 23 -12.84 3.73 3.17
C SER A 23 -12.34 5.09 2.70
N LEU A 24 -11.56 5.11 1.64
CA LEU A 24 -11.04 6.36 1.13
C LEU A 24 -12.16 7.25 0.58
N MET A 25 -13.08 6.64 -0.15
CA MET A 25 -14.19 7.41 -0.70
C MET A 25 -15.09 7.96 0.39
N GLU A 26 -15.28 7.19 1.45
CA GLU A 26 -16.11 7.66 2.54
C GLU A 26 -15.45 8.85 3.25
N GLN A 27 -14.14 8.79 3.44
CA GLN A 27 -13.46 9.91 4.08
C GLN A 27 -13.52 11.16 3.22
N LEU A 28 -13.43 10.99 1.91
CA LEU A 28 -13.56 12.14 1.02
C LEU A 28 -14.98 12.71 1.09
N ARG A 29 -15.96 11.85 1.14
CA ARG A 29 -17.33 12.29 1.24
C ARG A 29 -17.54 13.09 2.51
N LEU A 30 -16.95 12.65 3.61
CA LEU A 30 -17.09 13.37 4.87
C LEU A 30 -16.41 14.73 4.82
N GLN A 31 -15.47 14.92 3.92
CA GLN A 31 -14.81 16.20 3.75
C GLN A 31 -15.47 17.03 2.66
N ASN A 32 -16.63 16.58 2.16
CA ASN A 32 -17.35 17.26 1.09
C ASN A 32 -16.56 17.39 -0.19
N LYS A 33 -15.71 16.44 -0.47
CA LYS A 33 -14.96 16.43 -1.71
C LYS A 33 -15.68 15.53 -2.70
N THR A 34 -15.86 16.04 -3.90
CA THR A 34 -16.59 15.27 -4.87
C THR A 34 -15.69 14.25 -5.50
N PRO A 35 -16.27 13.16 -5.96
CA PRO A 35 -15.50 12.05 -6.41
C PRO A 35 -14.81 12.14 -7.75
N ASP A 36 -15.22 13.06 -8.60
CA ASP A 36 -14.66 13.01 -9.93
C ASP A 36 -13.14 13.14 -9.96
N PHE A 37 -12.62 14.23 -9.47
CA PHE A 37 -11.17 14.42 -9.46
C PHE A 37 -10.50 13.56 -8.40
N TYR A 38 -11.07 13.54 -7.23
CA TYR A 38 -10.45 12.80 -6.14
C TYR A 38 -10.57 11.29 -6.35
N GLY A 39 -11.58 10.87 -7.09
CA GLY A 39 -11.73 9.46 -7.40
C GLY A 39 -10.56 8.92 -8.20
N ASP A 40 -10.01 9.72 -9.10
CA ASP A 40 -8.86 9.28 -9.88
C ASP A 40 -7.66 9.07 -8.96
N LEU A 41 -7.48 9.96 -7.99
CA LEU A 41 -6.37 9.80 -7.06
C LEU A 41 -6.55 8.55 -6.19
N VAL A 42 -7.78 8.25 -5.84
CA VAL A 42 -8.05 7.03 -5.09
C VAL A 42 -7.68 5.81 -5.93
N GLU A 43 -8.03 5.82 -7.21
CA GLU A 43 -7.69 4.69 -8.06
C GLU A 43 -6.18 4.57 -8.25
N ASP A 44 -5.48 5.70 -8.35
CA ASP A 44 -4.03 5.67 -8.42
C ASP A 44 -3.44 5.06 -7.16
N TYR A 45 -3.99 5.44 -6.01
CA TYR A 45 -3.54 4.88 -4.74
C TYR A 45 -3.72 3.36 -4.74
N LEU A 46 -4.87 2.90 -5.24
CA LEU A 46 -5.15 1.47 -5.25
C LEU A 46 -4.26 0.72 -6.23
N ASP A 47 -3.87 1.36 -7.33
CA ASP A 47 -2.95 0.74 -8.25
C ASP A 47 -1.58 0.57 -7.61
N TYR A 48 -1.12 1.59 -6.87
CA TYR A 48 0.13 1.46 -6.15
C TYR A 48 0.01 0.42 -5.03
N TRP A 49 -1.15 0.36 -4.39
CA TRP A 49 -1.39 -0.62 -3.34
C TRP A 49 -1.22 -2.04 -3.91
N SER A 50 -1.78 -2.29 -5.07
CA SER A 50 -1.64 -3.59 -5.71
C SER A 50 -0.19 -3.86 -6.12
N LEU A 51 0.48 -2.85 -6.66
CA LEU A 51 1.87 -2.99 -7.05
C LEU A 51 2.75 -3.25 -5.85
N LYS A 52 2.49 -2.56 -4.75
CA LYS A 52 3.26 -2.76 -3.53
C LYS A 52 3.17 -4.20 -3.07
N LYS A 53 1.98 -4.79 -3.13
CA LYS A 53 1.83 -6.18 -2.73
C LYS A 53 2.63 -7.11 -3.61
N LYS A 54 2.71 -6.81 -4.91
CA LYS A 54 3.49 -7.63 -5.80
C LYS A 54 4.97 -7.50 -5.52
N LEU A 55 5.44 -6.31 -5.19
CA LEU A 55 6.84 -6.12 -4.87
C LEU A 55 7.20 -6.87 -3.59
N ILE A 56 6.32 -6.82 -2.60
CA ILE A 56 6.56 -7.53 -1.36
C ILE A 56 6.61 -9.04 -1.61
N ALA A 57 5.71 -9.54 -2.43
CA ALA A 57 5.70 -10.96 -2.75
C ALA A 57 6.97 -11.35 -3.49
N ASP A 58 7.45 -10.51 -4.38
CA ASP A 58 8.67 -10.78 -5.11
C ASP A 58 9.87 -10.81 -4.18
N ILE A 59 9.91 -9.89 -3.21
CA ILE A 59 11.00 -9.85 -2.26
C ILE A 59 10.98 -11.11 -1.39
N ARG A 60 9.79 -11.55 -1.00
CA ARG A 60 9.70 -12.78 -0.20
C ARG A 60 10.17 -13.99 -0.99
N LYS A 61 9.94 -13.99 -2.29
CA LYS A 61 10.31 -15.12 -3.12
C LYS A 61 11.79 -15.11 -3.47
N LYS A 62 12.32 -13.97 -3.86
CA LYS A 62 13.69 -13.89 -4.34
C LYS A 62 14.69 -13.40 -3.31
N GLY A 63 14.23 -12.73 -2.27
CA GLY A 63 15.12 -12.11 -1.30
C GLY A 63 15.66 -10.80 -1.83
N ILE A 64 16.64 -10.24 -1.15
CA ILE A 64 17.19 -8.96 -1.54
C ILE A 64 18.18 -9.09 -2.68
N ARG A 65 18.70 -10.30 -2.89
CA ARG A 65 19.57 -10.58 -4.02
C ARG A 65 19.16 -11.94 -4.56
N TYR A 66 19.45 -12.19 -5.81
CA TYR A 66 19.12 -13.49 -6.41
C TYR A 66 20.08 -13.81 -7.52
N GLU A 67 20.12 -15.06 -7.90
CA GLU A 67 21.00 -15.52 -8.96
C GLU A 67 20.27 -15.54 -10.29
N ALA A 68 20.94 -15.13 -11.33
CA ALA A 68 20.38 -15.13 -12.66
C ALA A 68 21.46 -15.51 -13.65
N VAL A 69 21.05 -16.07 -14.76
CA VAL A 69 21.99 -16.44 -15.82
C VAL A 69 22.05 -15.28 -16.79
N ASN A 70 23.26 -14.76 -17.02
CA ASN A 70 23.39 -13.61 -17.91
C ASN A 70 23.43 -14.05 -19.37
N GLY A 71 23.62 -13.12 -20.27
CA GLY A 71 23.60 -13.40 -21.69
C GLY A 71 24.68 -14.34 -22.13
N ASN A 72 25.74 -14.50 -21.35
CA ASN A 72 26.83 -15.44 -21.70
C ASN A 72 26.67 -16.78 -21.04
N GLY A 73 25.55 -17.03 -20.41
CA GLY A 73 25.31 -18.30 -19.76
C GLY A 73 25.98 -18.45 -18.41
N ILE A 74 26.44 -17.34 -17.84
CA ILE A 74 27.12 -17.36 -16.55
C ILE A 74 26.16 -16.93 -15.46
N THR A 75 26.16 -17.67 -14.37
CA THR A 75 25.32 -17.33 -13.23
C THR A 75 25.95 -16.16 -12.49
N VAL A 76 25.16 -15.12 -12.28
CA VAL A 76 25.62 -13.95 -11.55
C VAL A 76 24.60 -13.61 -10.49
N GLU A 77 25.04 -12.93 -9.45
CA GLU A 77 24.14 -12.50 -8.39
C GLU A 77 23.71 -11.08 -8.69
N LYS A 78 22.43 -10.83 -8.56
CA LYS A 78 21.87 -9.51 -8.85
C LYS A 78 21.08 -9.01 -7.67
N PRO A 79 21.07 -7.69 -7.47
CA PRO A 79 20.17 -7.11 -6.45
C PRO A 79 18.73 -7.21 -6.93
N ASN A 80 17.84 -7.40 -6.02
CA ASN A 80 16.42 -7.44 -6.36
C ASN A 80 15.89 -6.02 -6.43
N GLU A 81 15.54 -5.58 -7.62
CA GLU A 81 15.07 -4.23 -7.83
C GLU A 81 13.78 -3.93 -7.09
N SER A 82 13.02 -4.94 -6.73
CA SER A 82 11.82 -4.71 -5.96
C SER A 82 12.13 -4.06 -4.61
N VAL A 83 13.30 -4.37 -4.05
CA VAL A 83 13.71 -3.77 -2.79
C VAL A 83 13.93 -2.26 -2.97
N THR A 84 14.53 -1.87 -4.08
CA THR A 84 14.75 -0.46 -4.35
C THR A 84 13.45 0.26 -4.70
N ASN A 85 12.57 -0.42 -5.40
CA ASN A 85 11.33 0.19 -5.84
C ASN A 85 10.27 0.30 -4.75
N LEU A 86 10.31 -0.60 -3.79
CA LEU A 86 9.26 -0.61 -2.76
C LEU A 86 9.13 0.73 -2.01
N PRO A 87 10.22 1.34 -1.52
CA PRO A 87 10.06 2.61 -0.83
C PRO A 87 9.57 3.73 -1.74
N LYS A 88 9.85 3.64 -3.05
CA LYS A 88 9.36 4.64 -3.97
C LYS A 88 7.85 4.55 -4.10
N ILE A 89 7.31 3.33 -4.11
CA ILE A 89 5.88 3.13 -4.19
C ILE A 89 5.22 3.61 -2.90
N THR A 90 5.81 3.29 -1.76
CA THR A 90 5.27 3.74 -0.49
C THR A 90 5.24 5.28 -0.44
N ALA A 91 6.29 5.92 -0.93
CA ALA A 91 6.32 7.38 -0.94
C ALA A 91 5.24 7.95 -1.85
N ALA A 92 5.00 7.32 -3.00
CA ALA A 92 3.95 7.77 -3.90
C ALA A 92 2.59 7.63 -3.25
N MET A 93 2.36 6.55 -2.53
CA MET A 93 1.09 6.33 -1.85
C MET A 93 0.88 7.39 -0.76
N LEU A 94 1.93 7.68 -0.01
CA LEU A 94 1.82 8.68 1.04
C LEU A 94 1.56 10.07 0.46
N LYS A 95 2.15 10.34 -0.70
CA LYS A 95 1.90 11.63 -1.34
C LYS A 95 0.46 11.75 -1.76
N ILE A 96 -0.12 10.68 -2.28
CA ILE A 96 -1.52 10.72 -2.67
C ILE A 96 -2.41 10.95 -1.45
N LEU A 97 -2.15 10.23 -0.36
CA LEU A 97 -2.95 10.43 0.85
C LEU A 97 -2.82 11.87 1.35
N ASN A 98 -1.64 12.43 1.25
CA ASN A 98 -1.44 13.78 1.67
C ASN A 98 -2.20 14.76 0.76
N ASP A 99 -2.17 14.51 -0.55
CA ASP A 99 -2.92 15.35 -1.49
C ASP A 99 -4.42 15.25 -1.25
N LEU A 100 -4.89 14.10 -0.80
CA LEU A 100 -6.29 13.92 -0.48
C LEU A 100 -6.62 14.44 0.94
N ASN A 101 -5.59 14.81 1.67
CA ASN A 101 -5.73 15.26 3.05
C ASN A 101 -6.27 14.15 3.95
N LEU A 102 -5.80 12.94 3.72
CA LEU A 102 -6.22 11.78 4.48
C LEU A 102 -5.03 11.18 5.19
N LYS A 103 -4.40 11.96 6.06
CA LYS A 103 -3.17 11.53 6.65
C LYS A 103 -3.31 10.37 7.58
N GLU A 104 -4.32 10.36 8.36
CA GLU A 104 -4.43 9.31 9.32
C GLU A 104 -5.81 9.21 9.82
N PRO A 105 -6.15 8.10 10.41
CA PRO A 105 -7.50 7.87 10.91
C PRO A 105 -7.82 8.88 11.99
N LEU A 106 -9.05 9.31 11.97
CA LEU A 106 -9.47 10.29 12.92
C LEU A 106 -9.31 9.87 14.33
N SER A 107 -9.60 8.65 14.59
CA SER A 107 -9.64 8.20 15.95
C SER A 107 -8.26 8.03 16.54
N ASN A 108 -7.26 8.14 15.74
CA ASN A 108 -5.95 7.88 16.23
C ASN A 108 -5.17 9.09 16.62
N SER A 109 -5.80 10.22 16.61
CA SER A 109 -5.05 11.39 16.94
C SER A 109 -4.45 11.26 18.33
N SER A 110 -5.19 10.71 19.24
CA SER A 110 -4.65 10.59 20.56
C SER A 110 -3.62 9.48 20.60
N ALA A 111 -3.82 8.49 19.83
CA ALA A 111 -2.88 7.40 19.85
C ALA A 111 -1.54 7.82 19.36
N GLU A 112 -1.50 8.78 18.48
CA GLU A 112 -0.26 9.21 18.03
C GLU A 112 0.55 9.79 19.08
N ASP A 113 -0.04 10.40 20.01
CA ASP A 113 0.69 11.00 21.07
C ASP A 113 1.47 9.98 21.81
N ASP A 114 1.01 8.79 21.82
CA ASP A 114 1.67 7.76 22.56
C ASP A 114 2.99 7.38 21.98
N TYR A 115 3.18 7.61 20.75
CA TYR A 115 4.42 7.25 20.13
C TYR A 115 5.52 8.19 20.52
N LEU A 116 5.13 9.33 20.96
CA LEU A 116 6.11 10.31 21.29
C LEU A 116 6.49 10.21 22.74
#